data_2c2ca36d7fb5d39d88caf200f23cbea9
#
_entry.id   2c2ca36d7fb5d39d88caf200f23cbea9
#
_cell.length_a   1.000
_cell.length_b   1.000
_cell.length_c   1.000
_cell.angle_alpha   90.00
_cell.angle_beta   90.00
_cell.angle_gamma   90.00
#
_symmetry.space_group_name_H-M   'P 1'
#
loop_
_entity.id
_entity.type
_entity.pdbx_description
1 polymer ?
#
loop_
_entity_poly.entity_id
_entity_poly.type
_entity_poly.pdbx_seq_one_letter_code
_entity_poly.pdbx_strand_id
1 'polypeptide(L)'
;MMSWIIVALFAASFAGLAWFVASGVKVKVGWQNGDTPLARWLDERRRAKFNMQLPEALATMSNALRAGFSLSQAFDAVVELGEQPVSDEFRIFQQQVRIGMSFEDALESLSQRVGSDDLTLVTTAILVSRKTGGNVTEIFDKISDTIRGRMKIERKVKTLTAQGRMQGLIVSLMPLALGVILTAMKPGLMIPFFCSMAGVVSVAVVIVLITVGWLIIRKIIRIDV
;
A
#
# COMPACT_ATOMS: atom_id res chain seq x y z
N MET A 1 -48.53 5.33 -14.19
CA MET A 1 -47.98 5.59 -12.84
C MET A 1 -46.96 4.52 -12.38
N MET A 2 -47.14 3.23 -12.73
CA MET A 2 -46.23 2.16 -12.30
C MET A 2 -44.83 2.18 -12.93
N SER A 3 -44.66 2.73 -14.14
CA SER A 3 -43.34 2.83 -14.78
C SER A 3 -42.34 3.75 -14.04
N TRP A 4 -42.81 4.81 -13.39
CA TRP A 4 -41.99 5.72 -12.59
C TRP A 4 -41.48 5.09 -11.29
N ILE A 5 -42.26 4.18 -10.70
CA ILE A 5 -41.88 3.45 -9.47
C ILE A 5 -40.71 2.50 -9.75
N ILE A 6 -40.68 1.87 -10.92
CA ILE A 6 -39.65 0.94 -11.34
C ILE A 6 -38.36 1.69 -11.63
N VAL A 7 -38.43 2.83 -12.32
CA VAL A 7 -37.29 3.70 -12.56
C VAL A 7 -36.74 4.25 -11.23
N ALA A 8 -37.61 4.61 -10.29
CA ALA A 8 -37.22 5.06 -8.96
C ALA A 8 -36.56 3.96 -8.13
N LEU A 9 -37.04 2.72 -8.19
CA LEU A 9 -36.42 1.56 -7.54
C LEU A 9 -35.05 1.21 -8.13
N PHE A 10 -34.90 1.28 -9.46
CA PHE A 10 -33.61 1.12 -10.13
C PHE A 10 -32.62 2.24 -9.78
N ALA A 11 -33.09 3.51 -9.78
CA ALA A 11 -32.30 4.66 -9.39
C ALA A 11 -31.90 4.61 -7.90
N ALA A 12 -32.81 4.18 -7.01
CA ALA A 12 -32.55 4.01 -5.60
C ALA A 12 -31.55 2.86 -5.33
N SER A 13 -31.64 1.76 -6.06
CA SER A 13 -30.68 0.66 -6.01
C SER A 13 -29.29 1.11 -6.50
N PHE A 14 -29.23 1.91 -7.55
CA PHE A 14 -27.97 2.45 -8.09
C PHE A 14 -27.37 3.51 -7.15
N ALA A 15 -28.19 4.38 -6.59
CA ALA A 15 -27.76 5.35 -5.58
C ALA A 15 -27.33 4.69 -4.28
N GLY A 16 -28.00 3.62 -3.84
CA GLY A 16 -27.61 2.80 -2.69
C GLY A 16 -26.29 2.11 -2.90
N LEU A 17 -26.05 1.54 -4.08
CA LEU A 17 -24.78 0.89 -4.44
C LEU A 17 -23.64 1.90 -4.56
N ALA A 18 -23.89 3.04 -5.17
CA ALA A 18 -22.92 4.14 -5.28
C ALA A 18 -22.59 4.75 -3.91
N TRP A 19 -23.61 4.98 -3.06
CA TRP A 19 -23.42 5.48 -1.70
C TRP A 19 -22.70 4.48 -0.81
N PHE A 20 -23.00 3.18 -0.96
CA PHE A 20 -22.34 2.10 -0.23
C PHE A 20 -20.88 1.91 -0.65
N VAL A 21 -20.56 2.06 -1.95
CA VAL A 21 -19.18 2.08 -2.45
C VAL A 21 -18.42 3.31 -1.96
N ALA A 22 -19.06 4.47 -1.94
CA ALA A 22 -18.48 5.72 -1.44
C ALA A 22 -18.31 5.73 0.10
N SER A 23 -19.24 5.13 0.86
CA SER A 23 -19.16 5.05 2.32
C SER A 23 -18.09 4.07 2.83
N GLY A 24 -17.53 3.23 1.95
CA GLY A 24 -16.44 2.31 2.27
C GLY A 24 -15.07 2.98 2.51
N VAL A 25 -14.94 4.27 2.22
CA VAL A 25 -13.72 5.06 2.45
C VAL A 25 -13.90 5.92 3.70
N LYS A 26 -14.02 5.28 4.87
CA LYS A 26 -13.83 6.01 6.14
C LYS A 26 -12.35 6.14 6.41
N VAL A 27 -11.77 7.26 6.00
CA VAL A 27 -10.48 7.73 6.50
C VAL A 27 -10.68 8.05 7.98
N LYS A 28 -10.16 7.20 8.87
CA LYS A 28 -10.05 7.52 10.29
C LYS A 28 -9.00 8.62 10.45
N VAL A 29 -9.42 9.86 10.44
CA VAL A 29 -8.59 11.00 10.86
C VAL A 29 -8.56 11.00 12.39
N GLY A 30 -7.55 10.37 12.96
CA GLY A 30 -7.27 10.46 14.39
C GLY A 30 -6.59 11.80 14.67
N TRP A 31 -7.28 12.71 15.33
CA TRP A 31 -6.72 13.93 15.88
C TRP A 31 -5.99 13.60 17.18
N GLN A 32 -4.68 13.43 17.15
CA GLN A 32 -3.84 13.45 18.33
C GLN A 32 -2.55 14.25 18.03
N ASN A 33 -2.36 15.28 18.84
CA ASN A 33 -1.15 16.11 18.96
C ASN A 33 -0.70 16.91 17.72
N GLY A 34 -1.21 18.16 17.61
CA GLY A 34 -0.51 19.30 16.99
C GLY A 34 -0.09 19.24 15.51
N ASP A 35 0.04 18.05 14.94
CA ASP A 35 0.50 17.82 13.58
C ASP A 35 -0.67 17.86 12.60
N THR A 36 -0.56 18.69 11.58
CA THR A 36 -1.53 18.71 10.51
C THR A 36 -1.56 17.34 9.81
N PRO A 37 -2.75 16.83 9.42
CA PRO A 37 -2.86 15.54 8.73
C PRO A 37 -2.02 15.49 7.43
N LEU A 38 -1.73 16.65 6.86
CA LEU A 38 -0.85 16.81 5.71
C LEU A 38 0.62 16.52 6.06
N ALA A 39 1.09 16.99 7.21
CA ALA A 39 2.47 16.73 7.66
C ALA A 39 2.70 15.23 7.87
N ARG A 40 1.78 14.53 8.58
CA ARG A 40 1.86 13.07 8.76
C ARG A 40 1.88 12.32 7.45
N TRP A 41 1.04 12.69 6.50
CA TRP A 41 0.99 12.06 5.19
C TRP A 41 2.29 12.28 4.38
N LEU A 42 2.91 13.46 4.49
CA LEU A 42 4.20 13.74 3.87
C LEU A 42 5.32 12.92 4.52
N ASP A 43 5.32 12.81 5.85
CA ASP A 43 6.30 12.02 6.59
C ASP A 43 6.17 10.51 6.29
N GLU A 44 4.93 9.99 6.24
CA GLU A 44 4.68 8.60 5.84
C GLU A 44 5.16 8.33 4.41
N ARG A 45 4.92 9.26 3.47
CA ARG A 45 5.43 9.14 2.09
C ARG A 45 6.95 9.19 2.02
N ARG A 46 7.58 10.08 2.78
CA ARG A 46 9.04 10.19 2.86
C ARG A 46 9.64 8.92 3.43
N ARG A 47 9.07 8.39 4.51
CA ARG A 47 9.48 7.12 5.12
C ARG A 47 9.29 5.94 4.17
N ALA A 48 8.16 5.84 3.49
CA ALA A 48 7.91 4.78 2.52
C ALA A 48 8.93 4.84 1.35
N LYS A 49 9.24 6.05 0.85
CA LYS A 49 10.26 6.23 -0.18
C LYS A 49 11.66 5.84 0.32
N PHE A 50 12.00 6.22 1.56
CA PHE A 50 13.24 5.82 2.22
C PHE A 50 13.37 4.29 2.29
N ASN A 51 12.33 3.59 2.77
CA ASN A 51 12.33 2.13 2.88
C ASN A 51 12.48 1.45 1.52
N MET A 52 11.92 2.03 0.45
CA MET A 52 12.13 1.49 -0.91
C MET A 52 13.56 1.64 -1.42
N GLN A 53 14.29 2.67 -1.00
CA GLN A 53 15.68 2.95 -1.40
C GLN A 53 16.69 2.26 -0.49
N LEU A 54 16.33 1.91 0.75
CA LEU A 54 17.23 1.34 1.74
C LEU A 54 17.97 0.08 1.25
N PRO A 55 17.34 -0.90 0.56
CA PRO A 55 18.04 -2.08 0.05
C PRO A 55 19.14 -1.75 -0.97
N GLU A 56 18.97 -0.68 -1.75
CA GLU A 56 19.97 -0.23 -2.70
C GLU A 56 21.14 0.47 -2.00
N ALA A 57 20.85 1.28 -1.00
CA ALA A 57 21.85 1.88 -0.15
C ALA A 57 22.70 0.81 0.56
N LEU A 58 22.08 -0.24 1.11
CA LEU A 58 22.77 -1.38 1.73
C LEU A 58 23.66 -2.12 0.74
N ALA A 59 23.19 -2.33 -0.51
CA ALA A 59 23.97 -2.95 -1.57
C ALA A 59 25.19 -2.09 -1.95
N THR A 60 25.01 -0.76 -2.04
CA THR A 60 26.11 0.19 -2.28
C THR A 60 27.14 0.11 -1.18
N MET A 61 26.73 0.11 0.10
CA MET A 61 27.64 -0.04 1.23
C MET A 61 28.36 -1.40 1.24
N SER A 62 27.64 -2.49 0.95
CA SER A 62 28.22 -3.83 0.85
C SER A 62 29.28 -3.90 -0.25
N ASN A 63 29.03 -3.32 -1.42
CA ASN A 63 29.97 -3.27 -2.53
C ASN A 63 31.22 -2.44 -2.17
N ALA A 64 31.05 -1.29 -1.51
CA ALA A 64 32.16 -0.47 -1.05
C ALA A 64 33.06 -1.23 -0.04
N LEU A 65 32.43 -1.91 0.94
CA LEU A 65 33.17 -2.74 1.92
C LEU A 65 33.91 -3.90 1.25
N ARG A 66 33.31 -4.57 0.24
CA ARG A 66 33.97 -5.63 -0.56
C ARG A 66 35.15 -5.09 -1.36
N ALA A 67 35.08 -3.85 -1.82
CA ALA A 67 36.21 -3.19 -2.48
C ALA A 67 37.32 -2.74 -1.51
N GLY A 68 37.18 -3.01 -0.20
CA GLY A 68 38.17 -2.68 0.82
C GLY A 68 38.02 -1.28 1.43
N PHE A 69 36.96 -0.56 1.12
CA PHE A 69 36.67 0.72 1.75
C PHE A 69 36.29 0.55 3.23
N SER A 70 36.61 1.55 4.03
CA SER A 70 36.15 1.60 5.42
C SER A 70 34.63 1.78 5.50
N LEU A 71 34.04 1.45 6.64
CA LEU A 71 32.62 1.65 6.87
C LEU A 71 32.20 3.12 6.68
N SER A 72 33.05 4.07 7.11
CA SER A 72 32.78 5.50 6.89
C SER A 72 32.73 5.85 5.40
N GLN A 73 33.66 5.34 4.61
CA GLN A 73 33.68 5.54 3.15
C GLN A 73 32.49 4.85 2.46
N ALA A 74 32.00 3.73 2.99
CA ALA A 74 30.78 3.10 2.49
C ALA A 74 29.53 3.98 2.70
N PHE A 75 29.47 4.71 3.83
CA PHE A 75 28.43 5.72 4.04
C PHE A 75 28.61 6.92 3.09
N ASP A 76 29.84 7.38 2.81
CA ASP A 76 30.12 8.44 1.83
C ASP A 76 29.59 8.04 0.44
N ALA A 77 29.80 6.79 0.03
CA ALA A 77 29.28 6.29 -1.26
C ALA A 77 27.76 6.36 -1.34
N VAL A 78 27.03 6.10 -0.25
CA VAL A 78 25.56 6.24 -0.24
C VAL A 78 25.12 7.71 -0.36
N VAL A 79 25.88 8.64 0.24
CA VAL A 79 25.58 10.07 0.13
C VAL A 79 25.82 10.59 -1.29
N GLU A 80 26.85 10.08 -1.98
CA GLU A 80 27.21 10.50 -3.34
C GLU A 80 26.33 9.86 -4.42
N LEU A 81 26.05 8.58 -4.29
CA LEU A 81 25.34 7.78 -5.31
C LEU A 81 23.85 7.63 -5.02
N GLY A 82 23.43 7.82 -3.78
CA GLY A 82 22.04 7.59 -3.36
C GLY A 82 21.09 8.70 -3.79
N GLU A 83 19.83 8.31 -3.96
CA GLU A 83 18.74 9.26 -4.22
C GLU A 83 18.16 9.82 -2.91
N GLN A 84 17.49 10.98 -3.02
CA GLN A 84 16.70 11.53 -1.91
C GLN A 84 15.44 10.68 -1.65
N PRO A 85 15.07 10.41 -0.39
CA PRO A 85 15.55 10.99 0.87
C PRO A 85 16.74 10.26 1.53
N VAL A 86 17.17 9.10 1.05
CA VAL A 86 18.23 8.30 1.69
C VAL A 86 19.55 9.10 1.77
N SER A 87 20.02 9.67 0.65
CA SER A 87 21.27 10.44 0.62
C SER A 87 21.26 11.61 1.60
N ASP A 88 20.12 12.29 1.78
CA ASP A 88 20.01 13.43 2.71
C ASP A 88 20.14 12.98 4.17
N GLU A 89 19.48 11.89 4.55
CA GLU A 89 19.51 11.37 5.91
C GLU A 89 20.89 10.82 6.28
N PHE A 90 21.56 10.14 5.35
CA PHE A 90 22.93 9.66 5.54
C PHE A 90 23.94 10.81 5.54
N ARG A 91 23.70 11.89 4.80
CA ARG A 91 24.52 13.11 4.85
C ARG A 91 24.45 13.77 6.23
N ILE A 92 23.26 13.86 6.83
CA ILE A 92 23.08 14.39 8.18
C ILE A 92 23.85 13.52 9.20
N PHE A 93 23.73 12.19 9.09
CA PHE A 93 24.49 11.25 9.92
C PHE A 93 25.99 11.51 9.84
N GLN A 94 26.55 11.65 8.63
CA GLN A 94 27.97 11.92 8.46
C GLN A 94 28.39 13.27 9.04
N GLN A 95 27.57 14.31 8.87
CA GLN A 95 27.84 15.62 9.48
C GLN A 95 27.90 15.53 11.01
N GLN A 96 26.99 14.78 11.64
CA GLN A 96 26.98 14.54 13.08
C GLN A 96 28.29 13.88 13.54
N VAL A 97 28.75 12.86 12.82
CA VAL A 97 30.03 12.19 13.13
C VAL A 97 31.23 13.13 12.94
N ARG A 98 31.22 13.94 11.86
CA ARG A 98 32.32 14.93 11.59
C ARG A 98 32.43 16.05 12.63
N ILE A 99 31.32 16.45 13.26
CA ILE A 99 31.31 17.44 14.34
C ILE A 99 31.60 16.85 15.72
N GLY A 100 31.93 15.53 15.80
CA GLY A 100 32.37 14.87 17.01
C GLY A 100 31.31 14.07 17.76
N MET A 101 30.12 13.87 17.22
CA MET A 101 29.17 12.94 17.80
C MET A 101 29.70 11.50 17.68
N SER A 102 29.48 10.66 18.71
CA SER A 102 29.86 9.26 18.60
C SER A 102 29.15 8.58 17.43
N PHE A 103 29.81 7.60 16.81
CA PHE A 103 29.20 6.85 15.69
C PHE A 103 27.91 6.16 16.12
N GLU A 104 27.85 5.64 17.33
CA GLU A 104 26.71 4.99 17.94
C GLU A 104 25.53 5.96 18.11
N ASP A 105 25.78 7.14 18.70
CA ASP A 105 24.75 8.16 18.92
C ASP A 105 24.23 8.73 17.59
N ALA A 106 25.12 8.92 16.62
CA ALA A 106 24.74 9.39 15.28
C ALA A 106 23.85 8.38 14.54
N LEU A 107 24.12 7.06 14.66
CA LEU A 107 23.26 5.99 14.11
C LEU A 107 21.91 5.93 14.81
N GLU A 108 21.88 6.09 16.11
CA GLU A 108 20.63 6.13 16.87
C GLU A 108 19.80 7.36 16.48
N SER A 109 20.41 8.52 16.37
CA SER A 109 19.79 9.76 15.88
C SER A 109 19.20 9.58 14.46
N LEU A 110 19.94 8.93 13.57
CA LEU A 110 19.47 8.59 12.22
C LEU A 110 18.23 7.69 12.27
N SER A 111 18.27 6.61 13.06
CA SER A 111 17.16 5.67 13.22
C SER A 111 15.91 6.34 13.77
N GLN A 112 16.04 7.16 14.81
CA GLN A 112 14.94 7.89 15.42
C GLN A 112 14.33 8.93 14.47
N ARG A 113 15.16 9.67 13.73
CA ARG A 113 14.72 10.72 12.81
C ARG A 113 13.91 10.13 11.62
N VAL A 114 14.36 9.02 11.06
CA VAL A 114 13.67 8.35 9.95
C VAL A 114 12.46 7.57 10.46
N GLY A 115 12.53 6.94 11.62
CA GLY A 115 11.46 6.15 12.23
C GLY A 115 11.07 4.93 11.39
N SER A 116 12.05 4.28 10.76
CA SER A 116 11.86 3.06 9.96
C SER A 116 12.31 1.83 10.73
N ASP A 117 11.46 0.81 10.82
CA ASP A 117 11.79 -0.46 11.47
C ASP A 117 12.94 -1.17 10.74
N ASP A 118 12.97 -1.10 9.40
CA ASP A 118 14.03 -1.67 8.59
C ASP A 118 15.38 -0.98 8.86
N LEU A 119 15.39 0.34 9.00
CA LEU A 119 16.60 1.07 9.36
C LEU A 119 17.04 0.77 10.80
N THR A 120 16.11 0.63 11.73
CA THR A 120 16.41 0.23 13.11
C THR A 120 17.08 -1.14 13.17
N LEU A 121 16.62 -2.08 12.35
CA LEU A 121 17.26 -3.39 12.20
C LEU A 121 18.70 -3.24 11.68
N VAL A 122 18.90 -2.43 10.62
CA VAL A 122 20.23 -2.16 10.04
C VAL A 122 21.18 -1.52 11.07
N THR A 123 20.75 -0.46 11.76
CA THR A 123 21.57 0.26 12.74
C THR A 123 21.96 -0.65 13.90
N THR A 124 21.03 -1.43 14.41
CA THR A 124 21.28 -2.42 15.46
C THR A 124 22.30 -3.47 15.00
N ALA A 125 22.13 -3.99 13.78
CA ALA A 125 23.04 -4.98 13.21
C ALA A 125 24.47 -4.44 13.02
N ILE A 126 24.62 -3.17 12.60
CA ILE A 126 25.92 -2.49 12.51
C ILE A 126 26.57 -2.39 13.90
N LEU A 127 25.82 -1.93 14.91
CA LEU A 127 26.33 -1.76 16.27
C LEU A 127 26.79 -3.08 16.88
N VAL A 128 26.01 -4.14 16.72
CA VAL A 128 26.36 -5.48 17.18
C VAL A 128 27.60 -5.99 16.45
N SER A 129 27.64 -5.89 15.13
CA SER A 129 28.76 -6.36 14.32
C SER A 129 30.07 -5.65 14.66
N ARG A 130 30.04 -4.35 14.93
CA ARG A 130 31.20 -3.59 15.38
C ARG A 130 31.74 -4.06 16.74
N LYS A 131 30.83 -4.41 17.66
CA LYS A 131 31.23 -4.91 19.00
C LYS A 131 31.76 -6.34 18.96
N THR A 132 31.23 -7.18 18.07
CA THR A 132 31.61 -8.60 17.99
C THR A 132 32.69 -8.89 16.94
N GLY A 133 33.11 -7.91 16.14
CA GLY A 133 34.03 -8.11 15.02
C GLY A 133 33.42 -8.88 13.84
N GLY A 134 32.08 -8.88 13.72
CA GLY A 134 31.35 -9.59 12.68
C GLY A 134 31.53 -8.98 11.28
N ASN A 135 31.18 -9.77 10.28
CA ASN A 135 31.22 -9.36 8.86
C ASN A 135 30.01 -8.49 8.50
N VAL A 136 30.20 -7.17 8.57
CA VAL A 136 29.14 -6.18 8.26
C VAL A 136 28.62 -6.33 6.82
N THR A 137 29.48 -6.69 5.87
CA THR A 137 29.11 -6.87 4.45
C THR A 137 28.06 -7.96 4.28
N GLU A 138 28.27 -9.11 4.91
CA GLU A 138 27.34 -10.24 4.87
C GLU A 138 25.99 -9.87 5.50
N ILE A 139 26.03 -9.09 6.57
CA ILE A 139 24.81 -8.61 7.26
C ILE A 139 24.02 -7.68 6.34
N PHE A 140 24.68 -6.73 5.67
CA PHE A 140 24.03 -5.83 4.73
C PHE A 140 23.35 -6.59 3.58
N ASP A 141 24.02 -7.58 3.01
CA ASP A 141 23.45 -8.42 1.95
C ASP A 141 22.21 -9.15 2.44
N LYS A 142 22.28 -9.83 3.59
CA LYS A 142 21.15 -10.57 4.15
C LYS A 142 19.94 -9.68 4.46
N ILE A 143 20.17 -8.50 5.04
CA ILE A 143 19.10 -7.54 5.34
C ILE A 143 18.51 -6.99 4.03
N SER A 144 19.36 -6.60 3.08
CA SER A 144 18.92 -6.11 1.76
C SER A 144 18.05 -7.15 1.06
N ASP A 145 18.46 -8.42 1.02
CA ASP A 145 17.71 -9.50 0.39
C ASP A 145 16.38 -9.77 1.11
N THR A 146 16.37 -9.70 2.43
CA THR A 146 15.15 -9.86 3.24
C THR A 146 14.14 -8.76 2.93
N ILE A 147 14.56 -7.50 2.90
CA ILE A 147 13.70 -6.35 2.59
C ILE A 147 13.20 -6.46 1.15
N ARG A 148 14.08 -6.77 0.17
CA ARG A 148 13.70 -6.97 -1.24
C ARG A 148 12.69 -8.11 -1.40
N GLY A 149 12.89 -9.21 -0.67
CA GLY A 149 11.97 -10.35 -0.65
C GLY A 149 10.57 -9.95 -0.17
N ARG A 150 10.49 -9.23 0.96
CA ARG A 150 9.24 -8.70 1.50
C ARG A 150 8.55 -7.75 0.51
N MET A 151 9.27 -6.78 -0.03
CA MET A 151 8.74 -5.85 -1.02
C MET A 151 8.22 -6.54 -2.29
N LYS A 152 8.87 -7.63 -2.73
CA LYS A 152 8.41 -8.43 -3.87
C LYS A 152 7.07 -9.11 -3.59
N ILE A 153 6.91 -9.67 -2.39
CA ILE A 153 5.66 -10.31 -1.96
C ILE A 153 4.55 -9.27 -1.87
N GLU A 154 4.79 -8.12 -1.23
CA GLU A 154 3.82 -7.01 -1.12
C GLU A 154 3.34 -6.52 -2.50
N ARG A 155 4.27 -6.33 -3.44
CA ARG A 155 3.94 -5.95 -4.83
C ARG A 155 3.09 -7.02 -5.52
N LYS A 156 3.42 -8.31 -5.33
CA LYS A 156 2.67 -9.42 -5.92
C LYS A 156 1.25 -9.49 -5.35
N VAL A 157 1.10 -9.36 -4.03
CA VAL A 157 -0.20 -9.30 -3.36
C VAL A 157 -1.01 -8.12 -3.88
N LYS A 158 -0.42 -6.92 -3.98
CA LYS A 158 -1.08 -5.73 -4.51
C LYS A 158 -1.56 -5.92 -5.95
N THR A 159 -0.75 -6.54 -6.80
CA THR A 159 -1.11 -6.84 -8.19
C THR A 159 -2.26 -7.83 -8.28
N LEU A 160 -2.20 -8.95 -7.53
CA LEU A 160 -3.24 -9.96 -7.52
C LEU A 160 -4.56 -9.43 -6.96
N THR A 161 -4.50 -8.61 -5.91
CA THR A 161 -5.69 -7.99 -5.33
C THR A 161 -6.31 -6.94 -6.27
N ALA A 162 -5.50 -6.18 -7.01
CA ALA A 162 -5.99 -5.25 -8.03
C ALA A 162 -6.70 -5.99 -9.17
N GLN A 163 -6.14 -7.11 -9.63
CA GLN A 163 -6.77 -7.98 -10.64
C GLN A 163 -8.10 -8.54 -10.14
N GLY A 164 -8.16 -9.05 -8.90
CA GLY A 164 -9.39 -9.56 -8.30
C GLY A 164 -10.48 -8.49 -8.16
N ARG A 165 -10.11 -7.26 -7.82
CA ARG A 165 -11.05 -6.12 -7.77
C ARG A 165 -11.64 -5.80 -9.14
N MET A 166 -10.81 -5.76 -10.19
CA MET A 166 -11.27 -5.52 -11.56
C MET A 166 -12.20 -6.61 -12.05
N GLN A 167 -11.87 -7.88 -11.83
CA GLN A 167 -12.74 -9.01 -12.17
C GLN A 167 -14.06 -8.95 -11.41
N GLY A 168 -14.03 -8.68 -10.11
CA GLY A 168 -15.22 -8.53 -9.28
C GLY A 168 -16.14 -7.40 -9.77
N LEU A 169 -15.57 -6.27 -10.19
CA LEU A 169 -16.33 -5.16 -10.76
C LEU A 169 -17.01 -5.55 -12.06
N ILE A 170 -16.30 -6.20 -12.97
CA ILE A 170 -16.82 -6.64 -14.27
C ILE A 170 -17.98 -7.65 -14.07
N VAL A 171 -17.77 -8.66 -13.23
CA VAL A 171 -18.79 -9.67 -12.94
C VAL A 171 -20.03 -9.07 -12.27
N SER A 172 -19.85 -8.10 -11.36
CA SER A 172 -20.97 -7.41 -10.70
C SER A 172 -21.76 -6.51 -11.64
N LEU A 173 -21.10 -5.94 -12.66
CA LEU A 173 -21.74 -5.05 -13.64
C LEU A 173 -22.48 -5.83 -14.74
N MET A 174 -22.11 -7.09 -14.97
CA MET A 174 -22.63 -7.90 -16.08
C MET A 174 -24.17 -8.12 -16.03
N PRO A 175 -24.80 -8.47 -14.90
CA PRO A 175 -26.25 -8.61 -14.82
C PRO A 175 -26.99 -7.31 -15.13
N LEU A 176 -26.44 -6.17 -14.69
CA LEU A 176 -27.00 -4.84 -14.96
C LEU A 176 -26.90 -4.49 -16.45
N ALA A 177 -25.74 -4.70 -17.06
CA ALA A 177 -25.54 -4.47 -18.48
C ALA A 177 -26.47 -5.34 -19.32
N LEU A 178 -26.60 -6.62 -18.98
CA LEU A 178 -27.51 -7.56 -19.69
C LEU A 178 -28.97 -7.15 -19.55
N GLY A 179 -29.41 -6.73 -18.35
CA GLY A 179 -30.75 -6.23 -18.11
C GLY A 179 -31.10 -5.00 -18.98
N VAL A 180 -30.15 -4.03 -19.07
CA VAL A 180 -30.33 -2.86 -19.93
C VAL A 180 -30.38 -3.22 -21.40
N ILE A 181 -29.46 -4.08 -21.89
CA ILE A 181 -29.41 -4.51 -23.29
C ILE A 181 -30.71 -5.26 -23.69
N LEU A 182 -31.17 -6.22 -22.87
CA LEU A 182 -32.39 -6.96 -23.13
C LEU A 182 -33.64 -6.06 -23.13
N THR A 183 -33.69 -5.08 -22.23
CA THR A 183 -34.77 -4.10 -22.18
C THR A 183 -34.79 -3.20 -23.42
N ALA A 184 -33.61 -2.81 -23.93
CA ALA A 184 -33.47 -2.00 -25.14
C ALA A 184 -33.86 -2.82 -26.41
N MET A 185 -33.52 -4.12 -26.46
CA MET A 185 -33.83 -4.97 -27.62
C MET A 185 -35.29 -5.38 -27.69
N LYS A 186 -35.93 -5.67 -26.57
CA LYS A 186 -37.34 -6.15 -26.52
C LYS A 186 -38.11 -5.52 -25.35
N PRO A 187 -38.42 -4.22 -25.43
CA PRO A 187 -39.10 -3.50 -24.34
C PRO A 187 -40.50 -4.08 -24.03
N GLY A 188 -41.24 -4.56 -25.04
CA GLY A 188 -42.56 -5.12 -24.87
C GLY A 188 -42.63 -6.42 -24.06
N LEU A 189 -41.52 -7.15 -23.93
CA LEU A 189 -41.43 -8.36 -23.10
C LEU A 189 -40.80 -8.05 -21.73
N MET A 190 -39.77 -7.22 -21.69
CA MET A 190 -39.01 -6.95 -20.47
C MET A 190 -39.74 -6.05 -19.47
N ILE A 191 -40.50 -5.05 -19.96
CA ILE A 191 -41.27 -4.16 -19.08
C ILE A 191 -42.36 -4.92 -18.31
N PRO A 192 -43.23 -5.73 -18.97
CA PRO A 192 -44.18 -6.55 -18.23
C PRO A 192 -43.55 -7.58 -17.29
N PHE A 193 -42.40 -8.17 -17.69
CA PHE A 193 -41.67 -9.10 -16.84
C PHE A 193 -41.21 -8.44 -15.53
N PHE A 194 -40.58 -7.28 -15.60
CA PHE A 194 -40.13 -6.54 -14.39
C PHE A 194 -41.28 -6.07 -13.51
N CYS A 195 -42.49 -5.88 -14.08
CA CYS A 195 -43.71 -5.56 -13.33
C CYS A 195 -44.38 -6.78 -12.72
N SER A 196 -44.00 -8.01 -13.13
CA SER A 196 -44.56 -9.25 -12.60
C SER A 196 -43.93 -9.61 -11.24
N MET A 197 -44.66 -10.39 -10.42
CA MET A 197 -44.16 -10.89 -9.14
C MET A 197 -42.85 -11.68 -9.32
N ALA A 198 -42.77 -12.49 -10.37
CA ALA A 198 -41.58 -13.27 -10.71
C ALA A 198 -40.37 -12.39 -11.06
N GLY A 199 -40.59 -11.30 -11.81
CA GLY A 199 -39.52 -10.34 -12.15
C GLY A 199 -38.96 -9.59 -10.95
N VAL A 200 -39.86 -9.13 -10.06
CA VAL A 200 -39.45 -8.45 -8.82
C VAL A 200 -38.60 -9.37 -7.91
N VAL A 201 -39.06 -10.62 -7.74
CA VAL A 201 -38.33 -11.63 -6.96
C VAL A 201 -36.95 -11.91 -7.59
N SER A 202 -36.90 -12.07 -8.93
CA SER A 202 -35.63 -12.32 -9.63
C SER A 202 -34.64 -11.18 -9.45
N VAL A 203 -35.07 -9.92 -9.56
CA VAL A 203 -34.21 -8.74 -9.34
C VAL A 203 -33.73 -8.68 -7.88
N ALA A 204 -34.61 -8.96 -6.93
CA ALA A 204 -34.23 -8.99 -5.50
C ALA A 204 -33.14 -10.06 -5.22
N VAL A 205 -33.31 -11.26 -5.78
CA VAL A 205 -32.31 -12.34 -5.67
C VAL A 205 -30.97 -11.92 -6.27
N VAL A 206 -30.96 -11.32 -7.46
CA VAL A 206 -29.73 -10.83 -8.10
C VAL A 206 -29.02 -9.77 -7.25
N ILE A 207 -29.75 -8.83 -6.67
CA ILE A 207 -29.19 -7.80 -5.77
C ILE A 207 -28.57 -8.45 -4.54
N VAL A 208 -29.24 -9.42 -3.93
CA VAL A 208 -28.71 -10.14 -2.76
C VAL A 208 -27.41 -10.88 -3.13
N LEU A 209 -27.40 -11.60 -4.25
CA LEU A 209 -26.23 -12.35 -4.71
C LEU A 209 -25.03 -11.41 -5.00
N ILE A 210 -25.27 -10.28 -5.68
CA ILE A 210 -24.22 -9.28 -5.94
C ILE A 210 -23.67 -8.73 -4.63
N THR A 211 -24.54 -8.40 -3.66
CA THR A 211 -24.14 -7.85 -2.36
C THR A 211 -23.32 -8.86 -1.56
N VAL A 212 -23.75 -10.12 -1.50
CA VAL A 212 -23.00 -11.19 -0.83
C VAL A 212 -21.66 -11.44 -1.50
N GLY A 213 -21.63 -11.54 -2.83
CA GLY A 213 -20.39 -11.70 -3.60
C GLY A 213 -19.41 -10.56 -3.33
N TRP A 214 -19.87 -9.32 -3.32
CA TRP A 214 -19.04 -8.15 -3.03
C TRP A 214 -18.50 -8.14 -1.60
N LEU A 215 -19.32 -8.53 -0.59
CA LEU A 215 -18.88 -8.66 0.79
C LEU A 215 -17.78 -9.72 0.96
N ILE A 216 -17.93 -10.86 0.28
CA ILE A 216 -16.93 -11.94 0.29
C ILE A 216 -15.62 -11.44 -0.35
N ILE A 217 -15.68 -10.81 -1.53
CA ILE A 217 -14.52 -10.24 -2.22
C ILE A 217 -13.83 -9.21 -1.32
N ARG A 218 -14.60 -8.31 -0.68
CA ARG A 218 -14.07 -7.30 0.23
C ARG A 218 -13.38 -7.92 1.45
N LYS A 219 -13.92 -9.02 2.00
CA LYS A 219 -13.34 -9.73 3.14
C LYS A 219 -12.02 -10.44 2.76
N ILE A 220 -11.96 -11.06 1.59
CA ILE A 220 -10.76 -11.76 1.08
C ILE A 220 -9.63 -10.76 0.76
N ILE A 221 -9.98 -9.59 0.18
CA ILE A 221 -9.00 -8.57 -0.20
C ILE A 221 -8.46 -7.78 1.02
N ARG A 222 -9.17 -7.77 2.15
CA ARG A 222 -8.73 -7.11 3.40
C ARG A 222 -7.77 -8.02 4.20
N ILE A 223 -6.87 -8.74 3.56
CA ILE A 223 -5.72 -9.34 4.24
C ILE A 223 -4.69 -8.23 4.36
N ASP A 224 -4.67 -7.56 5.52
CA ASP A 224 -3.60 -6.67 5.92
C ASP A 224 -2.33 -7.53 6.09
N VAL A 225 -1.32 -7.27 5.26
CA VAL A 225 0.05 -7.77 5.42
C VAL A 225 0.84 -6.71 6.17
#